data_e1403ba1a8d3b1058f0c0d4b9aa20166
#
_entry.id   e1403ba1a8d3b1058f0c0d4b9aa20166
#
_cell.length_a   1.000
_cell.length_b   1.000
_cell.length_c   1.000
_cell.angle_alpha   90.00
_cell.angle_beta   90.00
_cell.angle_gamma   90.00
#
_symmetry.space_group_name_H-M   'P 1'
#
loop_
_entity.id
_entity.type
_entity.pdbx_description
1 polymer ?
#
loop_
_entity_poly.entity_id
_entity_poly.type
_entity_poly.pdbx_seq_one_letter_code
_entity_poly.pdbx_strand_id
1 'polypeptide(L)'
;IFSDLKLTYYLVCGSALGAIKYGGFIPWDDDMDIALPRDDYEIFIKEAGCRLPDGLFLQNHHTEASFPQIFSKLRNSRTTYIEKSISALPINHGVYIDIFPLDEYPADRGAQRRLEFEKQRLFLKLSVVYCSKKTGRAALYQHLNRLFHYDRHVHENVERLERVLTCSNGQRSD
;
A
#
# COMPACT_ATOMS: atom_id res chain seq x y z
N ILE A 1 15.82 5.24 -11.99
CA ILE A 1 15.87 5.44 -10.54
C ILE A 1 16.34 4.17 -9.84
N PHE A 2 15.64 3.04 -9.96
CA PHE A 2 16.05 1.79 -9.28
C PHE A 2 17.48 1.37 -9.63
N SER A 3 17.83 1.38 -10.91
CA SER A 3 19.18 1.07 -11.38
C SER A 3 20.22 2.05 -10.85
N ASP A 4 19.92 3.35 -10.84
CA ASP A 4 20.84 4.41 -10.40
C ASP A 4 21.11 4.32 -8.89
N LEU A 5 20.08 3.97 -8.13
CA LEU A 5 20.15 3.77 -6.68
C LEU A 5 20.58 2.34 -6.30
N LYS A 6 20.76 1.44 -7.28
CA LYS A 6 21.08 0.02 -7.11
C LYS A 6 20.12 -0.73 -6.19
N LEU A 7 18.82 -0.38 -6.26
CA LEU A 7 17.79 -1.00 -5.45
C LEU A 7 17.39 -2.36 -6.01
N THR A 8 17.16 -3.30 -5.12
CA THR A 8 16.60 -4.61 -5.44
C THR A 8 15.09 -4.51 -5.52
N TYR A 9 14.48 -5.05 -6.58
CA TYR A 9 13.03 -5.11 -6.72
C TYR A 9 12.61 -6.42 -7.38
N TYR A 10 11.37 -6.80 -7.14
CA TYR A 10 10.77 -8.03 -7.63
C TYR A 10 9.40 -7.74 -8.25
N LEU A 11 9.04 -8.45 -9.33
CA LEU A 11 7.65 -8.55 -9.72
C LEU A 11 6.91 -9.40 -8.67
N VAL A 12 5.70 -8.97 -8.31
CA VAL A 12 4.87 -9.68 -7.34
C VAL A 12 3.44 -9.83 -7.86
N CYS A 13 2.58 -10.52 -7.13
CA CYS A 13 1.15 -10.65 -7.39
C CYS A 13 0.83 -11.06 -8.86
N GLY A 14 -0.10 -10.33 -9.49
CA GLY A 14 -0.52 -10.53 -10.88
C GLY A 14 0.61 -10.38 -11.88
N SER A 15 1.47 -9.39 -11.67
CA SER A 15 2.61 -9.10 -12.56
C SER A 15 3.63 -10.24 -12.60
N ALA A 16 3.95 -10.87 -11.45
CA ALA A 16 4.84 -12.03 -11.40
C ALA A 16 4.21 -13.26 -12.07
N LEU A 17 2.93 -13.51 -11.81
CA LEU A 17 2.19 -14.60 -12.44
C LEU A 17 2.12 -14.44 -13.97
N GLY A 18 1.86 -13.20 -14.41
CA GLY A 18 1.81 -12.84 -15.83
C GLY A 18 3.14 -13.11 -16.53
N ALA A 19 4.24 -12.65 -15.95
CA ALA A 19 5.59 -12.85 -16.49
C ALA A 19 5.91 -14.34 -16.65
N ILE A 20 5.59 -15.17 -15.65
CA ILE A 20 5.89 -16.62 -15.67
C ILE A 20 4.97 -17.38 -16.62
N LYS A 21 3.66 -17.11 -16.60
CA LYS A 21 2.66 -17.92 -17.31
C LYS A 21 2.41 -17.45 -18.73
N TYR A 22 2.48 -16.14 -18.97
CA TYR A 22 2.11 -15.53 -20.26
C TYR A 22 3.30 -14.87 -20.97
N GLY A 23 4.46 -14.77 -20.32
CA GLY A 23 5.61 -14.03 -20.86
C GLY A 23 5.38 -12.51 -20.94
N GLY A 24 4.41 -12.00 -20.16
CA GLY A 24 3.98 -10.61 -20.15
C GLY A 24 2.85 -10.40 -19.15
N PHE A 25 1.99 -9.41 -19.39
CA PHE A 25 0.82 -9.16 -18.56
C PHE A 25 -0.23 -10.28 -18.69
N ILE A 26 -0.99 -10.52 -17.64
CA ILE A 26 -2.22 -11.30 -17.72
C ILE A 26 -3.20 -10.48 -18.59
N PRO A 27 -3.88 -11.07 -19.62
CA PRO A 27 -4.66 -10.30 -20.60
C PRO A 27 -5.81 -9.45 -20.03
N TRP A 28 -6.26 -9.72 -18.82
CA TRP A 28 -7.34 -9.00 -18.13
C TRP A 28 -6.87 -8.29 -16.84
N ASP A 29 -5.56 -8.19 -16.65
CA ASP A 29 -4.95 -7.46 -15.52
C ASP A 29 -4.64 -6.03 -15.97
N ASP A 30 -4.95 -5.06 -15.15
CA ASP A 30 -4.91 -3.64 -15.50
C ASP A 30 -3.91 -2.84 -14.66
N ASP A 31 -3.13 -3.51 -13.81
CA ASP A 31 -2.10 -2.91 -12.97
C ASP A 31 -0.74 -3.61 -13.08
N MET A 32 0.27 -3.01 -12.49
CA MET A 32 1.61 -3.56 -12.34
C MET A 32 2.02 -3.49 -10.87
N ASP A 33 2.45 -4.64 -10.36
CA ASP A 33 2.89 -4.80 -8.98
C ASP A 33 4.38 -5.09 -8.90
N ILE A 34 5.11 -4.26 -8.16
CA ILE A 34 6.50 -4.51 -7.78
C ILE A 34 6.66 -4.43 -6.28
N ALA A 35 7.66 -5.11 -5.75
CA ALA A 35 7.99 -5.05 -4.33
C ALA A 35 9.49 -4.87 -4.12
N LEU A 36 9.85 -4.14 -3.07
CA LEU A 36 11.23 -3.93 -2.64
C LEU A 36 11.41 -4.43 -1.20
N PRO A 37 12.56 -5.01 -0.84
CA PRO A 37 12.93 -5.17 0.56
C PRO A 37 12.76 -3.85 1.31
N ARG A 38 12.38 -3.87 2.59
CA ARG A 38 12.06 -2.64 3.35
C ARG A 38 13.16 -1.58 3.27
N ASP A 39 14.41 -1.95 3.41
CA ASP A 39 15.52 -1.01 3.36
C ASP A 39 15.61 -0.31 1.99
N ASP A 40 15.46 -1.05 0.90
CA ASP A 40 15.45 -0.50 -0.46
C ASP A 40 14.19 0.35 -0.72
N TYR A 41 13.04 -0.04 -0.14
CA TYR A 41 11.82 0.75 -0.22
C TYR A 41 11.98 2.11 0.49
N GLU A 42 12.57 2.15 1.68
CA GLU A 42 12.83 3.39 2.42
C GLU A 42 13.79 4.33 1.67
N ILE A 43 14.84 3.77 1.06
CA ILE A 43 15.75 4.54 0.19
C ILE A 43 14.96 5.10 -1.00
N PHE A 44 14.10 4.28 -1.62
CA PHE A 44 13.30 4.72 -2.76
C PHE A 44 12.36 5.87 -2.40
N ILE A 45 11.56 5.76 -1.35
CA ILE A 45 10.60 6.82 -0.98
C ILE A 45 11.29 8.12 -0.58
N LYS A 46 12.46 8.05 0.04
CA LYS A 46 13.28 9.21 0.40
C LYS A 46 13.85 9.93 -0.82
N GLU A 47 14.36 9.17 -1.78
CA GLU A 47 15.09 9.70 -2.93
C GLU A 47 14.18 10.04 -4.12
N ALA A 48 13.00 9.42 -4.22
CA ALA A 48 12.11 9.56 -5.38
C ALA A 48 11.63 11.01 -5.56
N GLY A 49 11.34 11.72 -4.46
CA GLY A 49 10.77 13.07 -4.52
C GLY A 49 11.58 14.08 -5.35
N CYS A 50 12.92 13.94 -5.38
CA CYS A 50 13.83 14.82 -6.14
C CYS A 50 14.34 14.20 -7.45
N ARG A 51 14.00 12.93 -7.75
CA ARG A 51 14.52 12.21 -8.93
C ARG A 51 13.46 11.83 -9.95
N LEU A 52 12.18 11.98 -9.59
CA LEU A 52 11.08 11.68 -10.50
C LEU A 52 11.01 12.71 -11.63
N PRO A 53 10.84 12.27 -12.89
CA PRO A 53 10.55 13.16 -14.01
C PRO A 53 9.26 13.94 -13.80
N ASP A 54 9.15 15.10 -14.43
CA ASP A 54 7.95 15.92 -14.44
C ASP A 54 6.70 15.14 -14.85
N GLY A 55 5.66 15.25 -14.04
CA GLY A 55 4.38 14.57 -14.26
C GLY A 55 4.28 13.21 -13.60
N LEU A 56 5.35 12.66 -13.04
CA LEU A 56 5.29 11.51 -12.16
C LEU A 56 5.19 11.96 -10.70
N PHE A 57 4.40 11.25 -9.92
CA PHE A 57 4.12 11.55 -8.52
C PHE A 57 4.20 10.28 -7.67
N LEU A 58 5.02 10.32 -6.63
CA LEU A 58 5.04 9.25 -5.64
C LEU A 58 3.93 9.49 -4.62
N GLN A 59 2.89 8.67 -4.69
CA GLN A 59 1.74 8.69 -3.81
C GLN A 59 1.94 7.69 -2.67
N ASN A 60 1.90 8.15 -1.46
CA ASN A 60 1.81 7.35 -0.23
C ASN A 60 1.21 8.22 0.89
N HIS A 61 1.04 7.67 2.09
CA HIS A 61 0.45 8.40 3.21
C HIS A 61 1.31 9.59 3.71
N HIS A 62 2.60 9.66 3.36
CA HIS A 62 3.45 10.81 3.68
C HIS A 62 3.26 11.97 2.69
N THR A 63 2.96 11.66 1.43
CA THR A 63 2.76 12.66 0.37
C THR A 63 1.30 13.11 0.24
N GLU A 64 0.36 12.22 0.55
CA GLU A 64 -1.07 12.49 0.58
C GLU A 64 -1.71 11.87 1.83
N ALA A 65 -1.97 12.67 2.87
CA ALA A 65 -2.50 12.22 4.16
C ALA A 65 -3.85 11.47 4.08
N SER A 66 -4.62 11.69 3.02
CA SER A 66 -5.88 10.96 2.76
C SER A 66 -5.67 9.61 2.07
N PHE A 67 -4.44 9.26 1.68
CA PHE A 67 -4.16 7.98 1.03
C PHE A 67 -4.17 6.84 2.06
N PRO A 68 -5.07 5.84 1.93
CA PRO A 68 -5.37 4.90 3.02
C PRO A 68 -4.54 3.61 2.97
N GLN A 69 -3.46 3.58 2.19
CA GLN A 69 -2.67 2.37 1.97
C GLN A 69 -1.26 2.51 2.56
N ILE A 70 -0.65 1.37 2.90
CA ILE A 70 0.68 1.24 3.51
C ILE A 70 1.81 1.04 2.48
N PHE A 71 1.46 1.02 1.20
CA PHE A 71 2.40 0.92 0.09
C PHE A 71 2.31 2.18 -0.76
N SER A 72 3.27 2.38 -1.64
CA SER A 72 3.31 3.53 -2.53
C SER A 72 2.74 3.20 -3.90
N LYS A 73 2.22 4.23 -4.57
CA LYS A 73 1.91 4.19 -6.01
C LYS A 73 2.78 5.21 -6.73
N LEU A 74 3.38 4.81 -7.83
CA LEU A 74 4.00 5.76 -8.74
C LEU A 74 2.97 6.14 -9.79
N ARG A 75 2.45 7.36 -9.71
CA ARG A 75 1.37 7.87 -10.57
C ARG A 75 1.87 8.74 -11.69
N ASN A 76 1.25 8.63 -12.86
CA ASN A 76 1.37 9.60 -13.93
C ASN A 76 0.24 10.65 -13.79
N SER A 77 0.56 11.81 -13.24
CA SER A 77 -0.40 12.90 -12.96
C SER A 77 -0.98 13.56 -14.21
N ARG A 78 -0.45 13.24 -15.40
CA ARG A 78 -0.99 13.72 -16.69
C ARG A 78 -2.09 12.81 -17.25
N THR A 79 -2.46 11.78 -16.54
CA THR A 79 -3.47 10.77 -16.89
C THR A 79 -4.54 10.68 -15.83
N THR A 80 -5.63 9.97 -16.13
CA THR A 80 -6.69 9.70 -15.16
C THR A 80 -7.05 8.22 -15.18
N TYR A 81 -6.99 7.59 -14.01
CA TYR A 81 -7.46 6.23 -13.75
C TYR A 81 -8.05 6.17 -12.34
N ILE A 82 -9.37 6.29 -12.25
CA ILE A 82 -10.08 6.41 -10.97
C ILE A 82 -10.44 5.03 -10.44
N GLU A 83 -9.76 4.59 -9.40
CA GLU A 83 -10.09 3.37 -8.67
C GLU A 83 -11.41 3.57 -7.91
N LYS A 84 -12.43 2.78 -8.26
CA LYS A 84 -13.79 2.91 -7.72
C LYS A 84 -13.84 2.88 -6.19
N SER A 85 -12.96 2.11 -5.56
CA SER A 85 -12.91 1.93 -4.10
C SER A 85 -12.51 3.20 -3.34
N ILE A 86 -11.71 4.07 -3.95
CA ILE A 86 -11.15 5.29 -3.36
C ILE A 86 -11.51 6.55 -4.15
N SER A 87 -12.48 6.46 -5.06
CA SER A 87 -12.87 7.54 -5.97
C SER A 87 -13.37 8.83 -5.29
N ALA A 88 -13.82 8.75 -4.04
CA ALA A 88 -14.28 9.91 -3.28
C ALA A 88 -13.15 10.61 -2.50
N LEU A 89 -11.95 10.08 -2.50
CA LEU A 89 -10.82 10.69 -1.78
C LEU A 89 -10.18 11.81 -2.61
N PRO A 90 -9.78 12.92 -1.98
CA PRO A 90 -9.09 14.02 -2.65
C PRO A 90 -7.60 13.70 -2.82
N ILE A 91 -7.29 12.75 -3.67
CA ILE A 91 -5.93 12.23 -3.93
C ILE A 91 -5.65 12.22 -5.44
N ASN A 92 -4.39 11.99 -5.83
CA ASN A 92 -4.03 11.79 -7.22
C ASN A 92 -4.64 10.50 -7.77
N HIS A 93 -5.32 10.59 -8.91
CA HIS A 93 -5.97 9.47 -9.61
C HIS A 93 -5.35 9.20 -10.99
N GLY A 94 -4.07 9.44 -11.18
CA GLY A 94 -3.36 9.06 -12.42
C GLY A 94 -3.19 7.55 -12.57
N VAL A 95 -2.88 7.08 -13.78
CA VAL A 95 -2.41 5.71 -14.02
C VAL A 95 -1.19 5.42 -13.13
N TYR A 96 -1.05 4.22 -12.63
CA TYR A 96 -0.09 3.92 -11.57
C TYR A 96 0.63 2.58 -11.73
N ILE A 97 1.69 2.44 -10.98
CA ILE A 97 2.37 1.18 -10.64
C ILE A 97 2.32 1.06 -9.12
N ASP A 98 1.95 -0.10 -8.61
CA ASP A 98 1.98 -0.39 -7.18
C ASP A 98 3.38 -0.82 -6.72
N ILE A 99 3.84 -0.22 -5.63
CA ILE A 99 5.18 -0.45 -5.08
C ILE A 99 5.04 -0.85 -3.62
N PHE A 100 5.24 -2.14 -3.35
CA PHE A 100 5.06 -2.74 -2.03
C PHE A 100 6.36 -2.82 -1.26
N PRO A 101 6.39 -2.51 0.05
CA PRO A 101 7.47 -2.91 0.93
C PRO A 101 7.37 -4.41 1.27
N LEU A 102 8.50 -5.10 1.33
CA LEU A 102 8.61 -6.45 1.86
C LEU A 102 9.19 -6.37 3.27
N ASP A 103 8.37 -6.74 4.24
CA ASP A 103 8.71 -6.73 5.66
C ASP A 103 9.01 -8.14 6.17
N GLU A 104 9.85 -8.23 7.19
CA GLU A 104 10.14 -9.49 7.87
C GLU A 104 8.91 -9.96 8.67
N TYR A 105 8.58 -11.23 8.55
CA TYR A 105 7.49 -11.85 9.30
C TYR A 105 8.03 -12.55 10.55
N PRO A 106 7.42 -12.37 11.73
CA PRO A 106 7.92 -12.97 12.95
C PRO A 106 8.03 -14.49 12.87
N ALA A 107 9.13 -15.07 13.37
CA ALA A 107 9.28 -16.53 13.45
C ALA A 107 8.39 -17.14 14.55
N ASP A 108 8.19 -16.45 15.66
CA ASP A 108 7.36 -16.91 16.77
C ASP A 108 5.86 -16.86 16.45
N ARG A 109 5.16 -17.99 16.64
CA ARG A 109 3.72 -18.11 16.38
C ARG A 109 2.84 -17.18 17.24
N GLY A 110 3.27 -16.86 18.44
CA GLY A 110 2.56 -15.92 19.32
C GLY A 110 2.65 -14.49 18.80
N ALA A 111 3.84 -14.08 18.34
CA ALA A 111 4.07 -12.81 17.68
C ALA A 111 3.28 -12.70 16.37
N GLN A 112 3.26 -13.76 15.56
CA GLN A 112 2.45 -13.83 14.33
C GLN A 112 0.97 -13.56 14.60
N ARG A 113 0.39 -14.24 15.60
CA ARG A 113 -1.04 -14.06 15.95
C ARG A 113 -1.33 -12.64 16.43
N ARG A 114 -0.44 -12.04 17.23
CA ARG A 114 -0.59 -10.64 17.67
C ARG A 114 -0.54 -9.68 16.50
N LEU A 115 0.42 -9.84 15.61
CA LEU A 115 0.57 -9.04 14.41
C LEU A 115 -0.67 -9.13 13.53
N GLU A 116 -1.16 -10.33 13.22
CA GLU A 116 -2.36 -10.53 12.40
C GLU A 116 -3.61 -9.91 13.06
N PHE A 117 -3.77 -10.04 14.38
CA PHE A 117 -4.89 -9.43 15.10
C PHE A 117 -4.87 -7.89 15.01
N GLU A 118 -3.72 -7.26 15.30
CA GLU A 118 -3.58 -5.81 15.21
C GLU A 118 -3.75 -5.30 13.77
N LYS A 119 -3.17 -6.01 12.80
CA LYS A 119 -3.35 -5.73 11.37
C LYS A 119 -4.83 -5.73 10.98
N GLN A 120 -5.57 -6.80 11.31
CA GLN A 120 -6.99 -6.89 11.01
C GLN A 120 -7.80 -5.77 11.66
N ARG A 121 -7.51 -5.44 12.92
CA ARG A 121 -8.17 -4.36 13.64
C ARG A 121 -7.98 -3.00 12.96
N LEU A 122 -6.78 -2.71 12.48
CA LEU A 122 -6.47 -1.46 11.79
C LEU A 122 -7.06 -1.42 10.37
N PHE A 123 -7.04 -2.52 9.63
CA PHE A 123 -7.73 -2.61 8.35
C PHE A 123 -9.25 -2.41 8.46
N LEU A 124 -9.88 -2.90 9.52
CA LEU A 124 -11.30 -2.63 9.77
C LEU A 124 -11.56 -1.13 9.98
N LYS A 125 -10.69 -0.41 10.69
CA LYS A 125 -10.81 1.05 10.85
C LYS A 125 -10.62 1.77 9.53
N LEU A 126 -9.61 1.41 8.74
CA LEU A 126 -9.36 2.00 7.43
C LEU A 126 -10.45 1.67 6.40
N SER A 127 -11.26 0.61 6.62
CA SER A 127 -12.34 0.25 5.71
C SER A 127 -13.41 1.33 5.55
N VAL A 128 -13.49 2.31 6.46
CA VAL A 128 -14.45 3.42 6.42
C VAL A 128 -14.24 4.36 5.23
N VAL A 129 -13.00 4.50 4.76
CA VAL A 129 -12.67 5.43 3.65
C VAL A 129 -12.95 4.82 2.27
N TYR A 130 -13.13 3.51 2.18
CA TYR A 130 -13.42 2.86 0.91
C TYR A 130 -14.88 3.02 0.50
N CYS A 131 -15.11 3.38 -0.75
CA CYS A 131 -16.45 3.64 -1.31
C CYS A 131 -17.28 2.36 -1.54
N SER A 132 -16.75 1.19 -1.25
CA SER A 132 -17.46 -0.07 -1.47
C SER A 132 -18.71 -0.16 -0.57
N LYS A 133 -19.88 -0.39 -1.19
CA LYS A 133 -21.11 -0.70 -0.43
C LYS A 133 -20.91 -2.05 0.26
N LYS A 134 -20.82 -2.03 1.57
CA LYS A 134 -20.80 -3.22 2.41
C LYS A 134 -22.21 -3.65 2.75
N THR A 135 -22.45 -4.94 2.98
CA THR A 135 -23.73 -5.52 3.41
C THR A 135 -23.54 -6.26 4.73
N GLY A 136 -24.64 -6.50 5.45
CA GLY A 136 -24.60 -7.24 6.70
C GLY A 136 -23.71 -6.61 7.78
N ARG A 137 -22.95 -7.44 8.50
CA ARG A 137 -22.08 -7.00 9.60
C ARG A 137 -21.03 -5.97 9.16
N ALA A 138 -20.50 -6.09 7.94
CA ALA A 138 -19.53 -5.15 7.42
C ALA A 138 -20.10 -3.73 7.22
N ALA A 139 -21.37 -3.62 6.83
CA ALA A 139 -22.08 -2.33 6.74
C ALA A 139 -22.25 -1.68 8.11
N LEU A 140 -22.57 -2.47 9.13
CA LEU A 140 -22.68 -1.97 10.51
C LEU A 140 -21.31 -1.44 11.00
N TYR A 141 -20.21 -2.19 10.78
CA TYR A 141 -18.86 -1.72 11.13
C TYR A 141 -18.48 -0.43 10.41
N GLN A 142 -18.79 -0.32 9.12
CA GLN A 142 -18.53 0.90 8.36
C GLN A 142 -19.33 2.08 8.91
N HIS A 143 -20.59 1.87 9.27
CA HIS A 143 -21.43 2.90 9.89
C HIS A 143 -20.89 3.33 11.26
N LEU A 144 -20.55 2.38 12.13
CA LEU A 144 -19.95 2.65 13.44
C LEU A 144 -18.62 3.39 13.33
N ASN A 145 -17.75 2.97 12.40
CA ASN A 145 -16.48 3.64 12.18
C ASN A 145 -16.64 5.10 11.73
N ARG A 146 -17.65 5.40 10.90
CA ARG A 146 -18.01 6.78 10.55
C ARG A 146 -18.53 7.56 11.75
N LEU A 147 -19.33 6.93 12.60
CA LEU A 147 -19.85 7.56 13.83
C LEU A 147 -18.71 7.93 14.80
N PHE A 148 -17.65 7.11 14.87
CA PHE A 148 -16.46 7.37 15.67
C PHE A 148 -15.41 8.22 14.93
N HIS A 149 -15.77 8.80 13.77
CA HIS A 149 -14.90 9.68 12.97
C HIS A 149 -13.52 9.09 12.59
N TYR A 150 -13.42 7.78 12.39
CA TYR A 150 -12.17 7.14 11.94
C TYR A 150 -11.72 7.61 10.54
N ASP A 151 -12.62 8.19 9.75
CA ASP A 151 -12.32 8.87 8.50
C ASP A 151 -11.39 10.08 8.68
N ARG A 152 -11.41 10.73 9.84
CA ARG A 152 -10.53 11.85 10.19
C ARG A 152 -9.14 11.42 10.66
N HIS A 153 -8.96 10.16 11.00
CA HIS A 153 -7.72 9.59 11.54
C HIS A 153 -7.07 8.59 10.56
N VAL A 154 -7.28 8.77 9.25
CA VAL A 154 -6.74 7.86 8.24
C VAL A 154 -5.23 7.79 8.33
N HIS A 155 -4.56 8.93 8.29
CA HIS A 155 -3.10 9.01 8.35
C HIS A 155 -2.53 8.33 9.59
N GLU A 156 -3.04 8.65 10.79
CA GLU A 156 -2.61 8.04 12.05
C GLU A 156 -2.80 6.51 12.07
N ASN A 157 -3.92 6.02 11.51
CA ASN A 157 -4.18 4.59 11.43
C ASN A 157 -3.27 3.88 10.43
N VAL A 158 -2.92 4.53 9.31
CA VAL A 158 -1.95 4.01 8.33
C VAL A 158 -0.56 3.96 8.93
N GLU A 159 -0.08 5.03 9.56
CA GLU A 159 1.21 5.04 10.26
C GLU A 159 1.29 3.98 11.37
N ARG A 160 0.19 3.80 12.11
CA ARG A 160 0.13 2.76 13.14
C ARG A 160 0.20 1.36 12.53
N LEU A 161 -0.47 1.15 11.39
CA LEU A 161 -0.42 -0.12 10.68
C LEU A 161 0.98 -0.40 10.16
N GLU A 162 1.66 0.60 9.61
CA GLU A 162 3.04 0.48 9.16
C GLU A 162 3.97 0.11 10.31
N ARG A 163 3.89 0.80 11.46
CA ARG A 163 4.68 0.44 12.66
C ARG A 163 4.43 -0.98 13.13
N VAL A 164 3.20 -1.48 13.05
CA VAL A 164 2.86 -2.86 13.40
C VAL A 164 3.53 -3.85 12.44
N LEU A 165 3.52 -3.56 11.14
CA LEU A 165 4.10 -4.44 10.11
C LEU A 165 5.64 -4.46 10.15
N THR A 166 6.25 -3.32 10.47
CA THR A 166 7.71 -3.20 10.53
C THR A 166 8.34 -3.64 11.86
N CYS A 167 7.53 -4.02 12.86
CA CYS A 167 8.02 -4.32 14.21
C CYS A 167 9.01 -5.50 14.29
N SER A 168 9.04 -6.36 13.29
CA SER A 168 9.95 -7.51 13.20
C SER A 168 11.17 -7.29 12.32
N ASN A 169 11.25 -6.15 11.63
CA ASN A 169 12.38 -5.86 10.74
C ASN A 169 13.68 -5.74 11.54
N GLY A 170 14.74 -6.38 11.07
CA GLY A 170 16.03 -6.43 11.76
C GLY A 170 16.11 -7.42 12.93
N GLN A 171 15.04 -8.14 13.26
CA GLN A 171 15.06 -9.23 14.22
C GLN A 171 15.44 -10.54 13.50
N ARG A 172 16.66 -10.63 12.96
CA ARG A 172 17.13 -11.89 12.39
C ARG A 172 17.09 -12.97 13.47
N SER A 173 16.28 -13.98 13.25
CA SER A 173 16.44 -15.28 13.93
C SER A 173 17.70 -15.94 13.36
N ASP A 174 18.73 -16.05 14.18
CA ASP A 174 19.88 -16.89 13.89
C ASP A 174 19.45 -18.35 13.67
#